data_f0c26cd065b6a4398f4ea9bea0bab06f
#
_entry.id   f0c26cd065b6a4398f4ea9bea0bab06f
#
_cell.length_a   1.000
_cell.length_b   1.000
_cell.length_c   1.000
_cell.angle_alpha   90.00
_cell.angle_beta   90.00
_cell.angle_gamma   90.00
#
_symmetry.space_group_name_H-M   'P 1'
#
loop_
_entity.id
_entity.type
_entity.pdbx_description
1 polymer ?
#
loop_
_entity_poly.entity_id
_entity_poly.type
_entity_poly.pdbx_seq_one_letter_code
_entity_poly.pdbx_strand_id
1 'polypeptide(L)'
;MTAFPIDAVLPWVDGGDPVLAAKRARYAGKGMLQNDEVGGPARYTSVGEIRWTVASMLRYAPWLRRIYIVTDGQDPDLGGMLREHFPDRVDDVVVVDHSVIYQGREPYLPTFNSNSIDTLIWNIPELSEHFIYTNDDVMLIRPVSVEDFFPDGKVVCYAHKYSAAVVRLWRLLRPKHVGYKESMLRALELMGGGRHILYLGHTPCPMLKSWFERWAQERPDMVERNLKYKFRSTAQFEVQEAFYLDMERQGRLTLVSDLEAGLVLKSHRPSEAYVDSKLAAFSADTTRKFVGINSMDACSPEDRKRIAAWLDARVFD
;
A
#
# COMPACT_ATOMS: atom_id res chain seq x y z
N MET A 1 10.83 -24.18 -4.21
CA MET A 1 10.96 -23.11 -5.23
C MET A 1 9.58 -22.85 -5.81
N THR A 2 9.20 -21.60 -5.98
CA THR A 2 7.93 -21.22 -6.61
C THR A 2 7.93 -21.64 -8.08
N ALA A 3 6.74 -21.95 -8.63
CA ALA A 3 6.61 -22.29 -10.07
C ALA A 3 6.92 -21.09 -10.99
N PHE A 4 6.87 -19.88 -10.46
CA PHE A 4 7.13 -18.61 -11.15
C PHE A 4 7.70 -17.56 -10.18
N PRO A 5 8.45 -16.56 -10.67
CA PRO A 5 8.97 -15.50 -9.82
C PRO A 5 7.85 -14.57 -9.33
N ILE A 6 7.98 -14.12 -8.08
CA ILE A 6 7.06 -13.19 -7.46
C ILE A 6 7.88 -12.07 -6.79
N ASP A 7 7.52 -10.82 -7.02
CA ASP A 7 8.14 -9.65 -6.40
C ASP A 7 7.19 -8.97 -5.42
N ALA A 8 7.73 -8.14 -4.55
CA ALA A 8 6.96 -7.18 -3.76
C ALA A 8 7.25 -5.75 -4.23
N VAL A 9 6.26 -4.87 -4.14
CA VAL A 9 6.40 -3.45 -4.49
C VAL A 9 5.77 -2.59 -3.40
N LEU A 10 6.55 -1.64 -2.88
CA LEU A 10 6.14 -0.74 -1.80
C LEU A 10 6.39 0.72 -2.23
N PRO A 11 5.38 1.59 -2.35
CA PRO A 11 5.61 3.02 -2.36
C PRO A 11 6.02 3.48 -0.95
N TRP A 12 7.04 4.33 -0.90
CA TRP A 12 7.54 4.87 0.36
C TRP A 12 7.95 6.33 0.25
N VAL A 13 7.81 7.06 1.34
CA VAL A 13 8.20 8.45 1.43
C VAL A 13 8.62 8.82 2.86
N ASP A 14 9.71 9.56 3.00
CA ASP A 14 10.03 10.31 4.20
C ASP A 14 9.61 11.77 4.06
N GLY A 15 8.51 12.13 4.67
CA GLY A 15 8.01 13.52 4.67
C GLY A 15 8.80 14.46 5.56
N GLY A 16 9.73 13.95 6.38
CA GLY A 16 10.68 14.73 7.16
C GLY A 16 11.84 15.28 6.32
N ASP A 17 12.02 14.75 5.10
CA ASP A 17 13.04 15.25 4.17
C ASP A 17 12.74 16.71 3.75
N PRO A 18 13.64 17.66 4.05
CA PRO A 18 13.45 19.08 3.72
C PRO A 18 13.42 19.33 2.20
N VAL A 19 14.08 18.51 1.39
CA VAL A 19 14.08 18.63 -0.07
C VAL A 19 12.69 18.30 -0.61
N LEU A 20 12.11 17.18 -0.15
CA LEU A 20 10.75 16.80 -0.51
C LEU A 20 9.72 17.81 0.01
N ALA A 21 9.86 18.29 1.24
CA ALA A 21 8.97 19.29 1.82
C ALA A 21 8.96 20.59 1.00
N ALA A 22 10.14 21.08 0.59
CA ALA A 22 10.29 22.25 -0.27
C ALA A 22 9.71 22.00 -1.68
N LYS A 23 9.91 20.80 -2.24
CA LYS A 23 9.34 20.39 -3.53
C LYS A 23 7.81 20.39 -3.46
N ARG A 24 7.20 19.81 -2.41
CA ARG A 24 5.75 19.80 -2.18
C ARG A 24 5.18 21.22 -2.06
N ALA A 25 5.83 22.10 -1.30
CA ALA A 25 5.38 23.46 -1.08
C ALA A 25 5.25 24.28 -2.38
N ARG A 26 6.10 24.02 -3.38
CA ARG A 26 6.06 24.70 -4.70
C ARG A 26 4.80 24.37 -5.51
N TYR A 27 4.21 23.20 -5.31
CA TYR A 27 3.07 22.70 -6.09
C TYR A 27 1.75 22.72 -5.30
N ALA A 28 1.82 22.98 -4.00
CA ALA A 28 0.63 22.99 -3.15
C ALA A 28 -0.19 24.27 -3.35
N GLY A 29 -1.49 24.11 -3.58
CA GLY A 29 -2.46 25.20 -3.49
C GLY A 29 -2.75 25.58 -2.03
N LYS A 30 -3.44 26.70 -1.86
CA LYS A 30 -3.82 27.21 -0.53
C LYS A 30 -4.58 26.16 0.28
N GLY A 31 -4.09 25.86 1.48
CA GLY A 31 -4.73 24.93 2.41
C GLY A 31 -4.50 23.44 2.12
N MET A 32 -3.81 23.05 1.02
CA MET A 32 -3.59 21.65 0.69
C MET A 32 -2.67 20.93 1.68
N LEU A 33 -1.62 21.60 2.14
CA LEU A 33 -0.64 21.02 3.08
C LEU A 33 -1.15 20.89 4.51
N GLN A 34 -2.29 21.51 4.84
CA GLN A 34 -2.98 21.41 6.12
C GLN A 34 -4.15 20.41 6.07
N ASN A 35 -4.45 19.86 4.90
CA ASN A 35 -5.53 18.89 4.73
C ASN A 35 -5.00 17.48 4.63
N ASP A 36 -5.14 16.68 5.67
CA ASP A 36 -4.67 15.29 5.74
C ASP A 36 -5.33 14.36 4.71
N GLU A 37 -6.49 14.72 4.18
CA GLU A 37 -7.11 13.97 3.09
C GLU A 37 -6.44 14.22 1.72
N VAL A 38 -5.75 15.35 1.57
CA VAL A 38 -5.16 15.78 0.29
C VAL A 38 -3.64 15.72 0.32
N GLY A 39 -2.99 16.49 1.17
CA GLY A 39 -1.53 16.65 1.18
C GLY A 39 -0.95 17.01 2.55
N GLY A 40 -1.70 16.78 3.64
CA GLY A 40 -1.25 17.06 5.00
C GLY A 40 -0.15 16.14 5.51
N PRO A 41 0.48 16.48 6.65
CA PRO A 41 1.65 15.79 7.19
C PRO A 41 1.42 14.29 7.41
N ALA A 42 0.27 13.89 7.93
CA ALA A 42 -0.06 12.50 8.25
C ALA A 42 0.08 11.51 7.07
N ARG A 43 0.17 12.01 5.82
CA ARG A 43 0.35 11.18 4.63
C ARG A 43 1.80 10.90 4.26
N TYR A 44 2.72 11.61 4.85
CA TYR A 44 4.13 11.59 4.45
C TYR A 44 5.06 11.33 5.61
N THR A 45 4.57 11.40 6.86
CA THR A 45 5.40 11.18 8.03
C THR A 45 5.74 9.69 8.10
N SER A 46 7.03 9.38 8.11
CA SER A 46 7.57 8.05 8.38
C SER A 46 8.33 8.08 9.70
N VAL A 47 8.21 7.03 10.49
CA VAL A 47 9.01 6.79 11.70
C VAL A 47 9.82 5.50 11.57
N GLY A 48 10.06 5.08 10.31
CA GLY A 48 10.89 3.93 9.97
C GLY A 48 10.11 2.61 9.84
N GLU A 49 8.80 2.66 9.64
CA GLU A 49 7.94 1.47 9.48
C GLU A 49 8.42 0.56 8.36
N ILE A 50 8.94 1.15 7.28
CA ILE A 50 9.49 0.43 6.12
C ILE A 50 10.51 -0.65 6.50
N ARG A 51 11.29 -0.43 7.58
CA ARG A 51 12.28 -1.38 8.08
C ARG A 51 11.62 -2.71 8.46
N TRP A 52 10.53 -2.64 9.24
CA TRP A 52 9.82 -3.85 9.66
C TRP A 52 9.03 -4.48 8.53
N THR A 53 8.48 -3.69 7.63
CA THR A 53 7.76 -4.20 6.46
C THR A 53 8.70 -5.02 5.57
N VAL A 54 9.86 -4.47 5.18
CA VAL A 54 10.85 -5.17 4.35
C VAL A 54 11.39 -6.41 5.07
N ALA A 55 11.81 -6.26 6.33
CA ALA A 55 12.34 -7.38 7.11
C ALA A 55 11.32 -8.50 7.30
N SER A 56 10.05 -8.16 7.55
CA SER A 56 8.97 -9.14 7.68
C SER A 56 8.73 -9.92 6.37
N MET A 57 8.84 -9.27 5.23
CA MET A 57 8.75 -9.93 3.92
C MET A 57 9.90 -10.88 3.68
N LEU A 58 11.13 -10.47 3.97
CA LEU A 58 12.31 -11.32 3.84
C LEU A 58 12.23 -12.55 4.75
N ARG A 59 11.70 -12.38 5.98
CA ARG A 59 11.57 -13.47 6.96
C ARG A 59 10.43 -14.42 6.64
N TYR A 60 9.24 -13.90 6.35
CA TYR A 60 8.02 -14.72 6.29
C TYR A 60 7.56 -15.07 4.88
N ALA A 61 8.15 -14.43 3.85
CA ALA A 61 7.96 -14.73 2.45
C ALA A 61 9.32 -14.93 1.74
N PRO A 62 10.18 -15.90 2.20
CA PRO A 62 11.53 -16.09 1.66
C PRO A 62 11.55 -16.47 0.18
N TRP A 63 10.41 -16.84 -0.38
CA TRP A 63 10.21 -17.14 -1.79
C TRP A 63 10.05 -15.90 -2.69
N LEU A 64 9.94 -14.68 -2.13
CA LEU A 64 9.97 -13.45 -2.90
C LEU A 64 11.32 -13.32 -3.60
N ARG A 65 11.30 -12.99 -4.89
CA ARG A 65 12.51 -12.76 -5.68
C ARG A 65 13.15 -11.42 -5.34
N ARG A 66 12.38 -10.34 -5.41
CA ARG A 66 12.83 -8.97 -5.11
C ARG A 66 11.77 -8.17 -4.37
N ILE A 67 12.21 -7.16 -3.66
CA ILE A 67 11.39 -6.14 -3.02
C ILE A 67 11.77 -4.78 -3.61
N TYR A 68 10.86 -4.16 -4.33
CA TYR A 68 11.04 -2.84 -4.92
C TYR A 68 10.43 -1.77 -4.02
N ILE A 69 11.24 -0.77 -3.65
CA ILE A 69 10.79 0.39 -2.87
C ILE A 69 10.73 1.59 -3.81
N VAL A 70 9.52 2.09 -4.07
CA VAL A 70 9.29 3.18 -5.02
C VAL A 70 9.22 4.50 -4.27
N THR A 71 10.10 5.45 -4.64
CA THR A 71 10.23 6.74 -3.94
C THR A 71 10.66 7.87 -4.87
N ASP A 72 10.67 9.12 -4.40
CA ASP A 72 11.10 10.33 -5.15
C ASP A 72 12.51 10.75 -4.74
N GLY A 73 13.51 9.99 -5.18
CA GLY A 73 14.93 10.29 -4.96
C GLY A 73 15.39 10.17 -3.50
N GLN A 74 14.69 9.39 -2.69
CA GLN A 74 15.01 9.19 -1.27
C GLN A 74 15.67 7.82 -1.04
N ASP A 75 16.41 7.68 0.06
CA ASP A 75 17.00 6.41 0.52
C ASP A 75 16.36 6.02 1.87
N PRO A 76 15.71 4.84 1.97
CA PRO A 76 15.11 4.36 3.22
C PRO A 76 16.13 3.89 4.27
N ASP A 77 17.44 3.96 3.98
CA ASP A 77 18.55 3.58 4.86
C ASP A 77 18.43 2.17 5.47
N LEU A 78 18.12 1.20 4.64
CA LEU A 78 17.93 -0.20 5.06
C LEU A 78 19.23 -1.02 5.05
N GLY A 79 20.32 -0.48 4.49
CA GLY A 79 21.57 -1.22 4.26
C GLY A 79 22.20 -1.81 5.53
N GLY A 80 22.13 -1.11 6.66
CA GLY A 80 22.59 -1.61 7.96
C GLY A 80 21.81 -2.84 8.41
N MET A 81 20.50 -2.73 8.47
CA MET A 81 19.57 -3.78 8.88
C MET A 81 19.67 -5.02 7.96
N LEU A 82 19.76 -4.81 6.65
CA LEU A 82 19.89 -5.90 5.68
C LEU A 82 21.16 -6.70 5.87
N ARG A 83 22.33 -6.02 6.03
CA ARG A 83 23.60 -6.71 6.26
C ARG A 83 23.65 -7.46 7.58
N GLU A 84 22.98 -6.97 8.61
CA GLU A 84 22.96 -7.58 9.94
C GLU A 84 22.05 -8.82 9.98
N HIS A 85 20.85 -8.73 9.43
CA HIS A 85 19.82 -9.77 9.60
C HIS A 85 19.53 -10.61 8.34
N PHE A 86 19.84 -10.08 7.13
CA PHE A 86 19.55 -10.72 5.85
C PHE A 86 20.72 -10.58 4.84
N PRO A 87 21.97 -10.96 5.21
CA PRO A 87 23.15 -10.69 4.40
C PRO A 87 23.09 -11.26 2.97
N ASP A 88 22.42 -12.40 2.78
CA ASP A 88 22.28 -13.05 1.47
C ASP A 88 21.16 -12.44 0.60
N ARG A 89 20.42 -11.45 1.12
CA ARG A 89 19.26 -10.83 0.48
C ARG A 89 19.40 -9.32 0.26
N VAL A 90 20.60 -8.76 0.48
CA VAL A 90 20.87 -7.31 0.36
C VAL A 90 20.51 -6.81 -1.04
N ASP A 91 20.93 -7.53 -2.07
CA ASP A 91 20.73 -7.16 -3.48
C ASP A 91 19.31 -7.41 -3.98
N ASP A 92 18.48 -8.08 -3.19
CA ASP A 92 17.08 -8.33 -3.52
C ASP A 92 16.15 -7.15 -3.15
N VAL A 93 16.65 -6.19 -2.37
CA VAL A 93 15.92 -4.97 -2.00
C VAL A 93 16.41 -3.82 -2.87
N VAL A 94 15.54 -3.34 -3.76
CA VAL A 94 15.88 -2.38 -4.81
C VAL A 94 15.07 -1.10 -4.65
N VAL A 95 15.75 0.04 -4.54
CA VAL A 95 15.09 1.36 -4.56
C VAL A 95 14.88 1.80 -6.00
N VAL A 96 13.65 2.21 -6.31
CA VAL A 96 13.23 2.63 -7.65
C VAL A 96 12.73 4.07 -7.58
N ASP A 97 13.36 4.96 -8.35
CA ASP A 97 12.93 6.35 -8.45
C ASP A 97 11.64 6.50 -9.26
N HIS A 98 10.81 7.49 -8.91
CA HIS A 98 9.59 7.80 -9.64
C HIS A 98 9.82 8.01 -11.14
N SER A 99 10.96 8.56 -11.56
CA SER A 99 11.29 8.77 -12.98
C SER A 99 11.30 7.46 -13.78
N VAL A 100 11.65 6.34 -13.15
CA VAL A 100 11.64 5.01 -13.79
C VAL A 100 10.22 4.58 -14.14
N ILE A 101 9.28 4.65 -13.18
CA ILE A 101 7.90 4.24 -13.41
C ILE A 101 7.11 5.24 -14.27
N TYR A 102 7.57 6.50 -14.33
CA TYR A 102 6.99 7.57 -15.16
C TYR A 102 7.65 7.71 -16.54
N GLN A 103 8.49 6.78 -16.98
CA GLN A 103 9.11 6.82 -18.29
C GLN A 103 8.06 6.98 -19.41
N GLY A 104 8.22 8.02 -20.24
CA GLY A 104 7.24 8.41 -21.27
C GLY A 104 6.04 9.21 -20.71
N ARG A 105 6.04 9.53 -19.40
CA ARG A 105 5.02 10.31 -18.70
C ARG A 105 5.62 11.36 -17.77
N GLU A 106 6.85 11.77 -18.02
CA GLU A 106 7.65 12.73 -17.22
C GLU A 106 6.92 14.06 -16.93
N PRO A 107 6.07 14.60 -17.82
CA PRO A 107 5.31 15.84 -17.52
C PRO A 107 4.39 15.77 -16.29
N TYR A 108 4.06 14.57 -15.85
CA TYR A 108 3.27 14.36 -14.64
C TYR A 108 4.10 14.40 -13.36
N LEU A 109 5.44 14.39 -13.45
CA LEU A 109 6.33 14.56 -12.29
C LEU A 109 6.55 16.05 -11.94
N PRO A 110 6.89 16.38 -10.69
CA PRO A 110 6.81 15.49 -9.53
C PRO A 110 5.36 15.18 -9.16
N THR A 111 5.15 14.08 -8.46
CA THR A 111 3.87 13.75 -7.87
C THR A 111 4.02 13.46 -6.38
N PHE A 112 3.01 13.86 -5.59
CA PHE A 112 2.92 13.64 -4.14
C PHE A 112 1.65 12.85 -3.81
N ASN A 113 1.28 11.94 -4.70
CA ASN A 113 -0.05 11.37 -4.78
C ASN A 113 0.04 9.85 -5.01
N SER A 114 -0.29 9.08 -3.98
CA SER A 114 -0.23 7.62 -4.06
C SER A 114 -1.07 7.06 -5.22
N ASN A 115 -2.29 7.58 -5.45
CA ASN A 115 -3.13 7.09 -6.56
C ASN A 115 -2.47 7.25 -7.93
N SER A 116 -1.64 8.29 -8.09
CA SER A 116 -0.85 8.51 -9.30
C SER A 116 0.30 7.52 -9.40
N ILE A 117 1.03 7.31 -8.30
CA ILE A 117 2.15 6.35 -8.21
C ILE A 117 1.63 4.94 -8.45
N ASP A 118 0.58 4.52 -7.74
CA ASP A 118 0.00 3.18 -7.81
C ASP A 118 -0.48 2.84 -9.23
N THR A 119 -0.95 3.84 -9.98
CA THR A 119 -1.37 3.67 -11.39
C THR A 119 -0.21 3.26 -12.31
N LEU A 120 1.04 3.57 -11.95
CA LEU A 120 2.23 3.28 -12.75
C LEU A 120 3.23 2.33 -12.08
N ILE A 121 2.95 1.84 -10.88
CA ILE A 121 3.90 1.03 -10.09
C ILE A 121 4.32 -0.27 -10.81
N TRP A 122 3.49 -0.76 -11.71
CA TRP A 122 3.75 -1.92 -12.54
C TRP A 122 4.81 -1.68 -13.62
N ASN A 123 5.13 -0.41 -13.93
CA ASN A 123 6.06 -0.02 -14.99
C ASN A 123 7.54 -0.14 -14.57
N ILE A 124 7.82 -0.84 -13.48
CA ILE A 124 9.18 -1.23 -13.10
C ILE A 124 9.68 -2.24 -14.16
N PRO A 125 10.83 -2.00 -14.84
CA PRO A 125 11.25 -2.79 -16.00
C PRO A 125 11.38 -4.30 -15.72
N GLU A 126 11.98 -4.65 -14.59
CA GLU A 126 12.26 -6.06 -14.23
C GLU A 126 11.18 -6.68 -13.32
N LEU A 127 10.05 -6.02 -13.10
CA LEU A 127 8.98 -6.53 -12.27
C LEU A 127 8.42 -7.85 -12.83
N SER A 128 8.28 -8.84 -11.97
CA SER A 128 7.66 -10.12 -12.29
C SER A 128 6.20 -9.97 -12.69
N GLU A 129 5.68 -10.93 -13.46
CA GLU A 129 4.25 -11.01 -13.81
C GLU A 129 3.37 -11.01 -12.56
N HIS A 130 3.73 -11.82 -11.57
CA HIS A 130 3.08 -11.86 -10.28
C HIS A 130 3.82 -10.96 -9.31
N PHE A 131 3.12 -9.98 -8.74
CA PHE A 131 3.71 -9.13 -7.71
C PHE A 131 2.72 -8.82 -6.58
N ILE A 132 3.27 -8.51 -5.42
CA ILE A 132 2.50 -8.15 -4.22
C ILE A 132 2.74 -6.67 -3.93
N TYR A 133 1.71 -5.85 -4.11
CA TYR A 133 1.71 -4.47 -3.66
C TYR A 133 1.40 -4.41 -2.16
N THR A 134 2.10 -3.58 -1.43
CA THR A 134 1.80 -3.30 -0.03
C THR A 134 2.22 -1.89 0.37
N ASN A 135 1.63 -1.36 1.44
CA ASN A 135 2.08 -0.12 2.06
C ASN A 135 3.24 -0.39 3.02
N ASP A 136 3.98 0.66 3.37
CA ASP A 136 5.11 0.61 4.30
C ASP A 136 4.72 0.39 5.76
N ASP A 137 3.43 0.49 6.09
CA ASP A 137 2.84 0.24 7.41
C ASP A 137 2.15 -1.13 7.55
N VAL A 138 2.34 -2.04 6.57
CA VAL A 138 1.76 -3.39 6.54
C VAL A 138 2.85 -4.45 6.61
N MET A 139 2.90 -5.20 7.70
CA MET A 139 3.92 -6.21 7.96
C MET A 139 3.33 -7.62 7.95
N LEU A 140 4.14 -8.58 7.53
CA LEU A 140 3.89 -10.00 7.79
C LEU A 140 4.29 -10.32 9.24
N ILE A 141 3.48 -11.12 9.94
CA ILE A 141 3.76 -11.54 11.32
C ILE A 141 3.81 -13.04 11.48
N ARG A 142 3.64 -13.78 10.39
CA ARG A 142 3.74 -15.23 10.29
C ARG A 142 4.14 -15.65 8.87
N PRO A 143 4.68 -16.88 8.71
CA PRO A 143 4.98 -17.44 7.40
C PRO A 143 3.76 -17.44 6.47
N VAL A 144 3.99 -17.04 5.24
CA VAL A 144 3.02 -17.06 4.15
C VAL A 144 3.53 -17.97 3.02
N SER A 145 2.59 -18.57 2.31
CA SER A 145 2.89 -19.34 1.10
C SER A 145 2.42 -18.60 -0.15
N VAL A 146 2.80 -19.10 -1.32
CA VAL A 146 2.35 -18.54 -2.60
C VAL A 146 0.82 -18.63 -2.74
N GLU A 147 0.24 -19.69 -2.23
CA GLU A 147 -1.20 -19.97 -2.26
C GLU A 147 -2.01 -18.96 -1.44
N ASP A 148 -1.38 -18.29 -0.46
CA ASP A 148 -2.03 -17.16 0.25
C ASP A 148 -2.30 -15.97 -0.68
N PHE A 149 -1.63 -15.90 -1.84
CA PHE A 149 -1.71 -14.79 -2.79
C PHE A 149 -2.20 -15.21 -4.18
N PHE A 150 -1.74 -16.36 -4.68
CA PHE A 150 -1.98 -16.82 -6.05
C PHE A 150 -2.38 -18.30 -6.10
N PRO A 151 -3.54 -18.69 -5.51
CA PRO A 151 -4.01 -20.06 -5.56
C PRO A 151 -4.57 -20.41 -6.94
N ASP A 152 -4.16 -21.54 -7.53
CA ASP A 152 -4.75 -22.15 -8.74
C ASP A 152 -4.98 -21.17 -9.91
N GLY A 153 -4.03 -20.26 -10.17
CA GLY A 153 -4.12 -19.27 -11.25
C GLY A 153 -5.10 -18.12 -10.98
N LYS A 154 -5.62 -18.00 -9.75
CA LYS A 154 -6.43 -16.90 -9.26
C LYS A 154 -5.59 -15.92 -8.46
N VAL A 155 -6.18 -14.79 -8.13
CA VAL A 155 -5.60 -13.76 -7.27
C VAL A 155 -6.44 -13.66 -5.99
N VAL A 156 -5.81 -13.65 -4.83
CA VAL A 156 -6.51 -13.44 -3.56
C VAL A 156 -6.76 -11.94 -3.38
N CYS A 157 -7.97 -11.59 -2.97
CA CYS A 157 -8.32 -10.25 -2.52
C CYS A 157 -8.71 -10.30 -1.05
N TYR A 158 -7.93 -9.67 -0.20
CA TYR A 158 -8.22 -9.53 1.23
C TYR A 158 -9.14 -8.33 1.45
N ALA A 159 -10.44 -8.55 1.38
CA ALA A 159 -11.42 -7.48 1.42
C ALA A 159 -12.78 -7.97 1.97
N HIS A 160 -13.66 -7.04 2.23
CA HIS A 160 -15.07 -7.32 2.41
C HIS A 160 -15.91 -6.47 1.46
N LYS A 161 -17.08 -7.03 1.05
CA LYS A 161 -18.02 -6.32 0.18
C LYS A 161 -18.72 -5.22 0.97
N TYR A 162 -18.59 -3.97 0.47
CA TYR A 162 -19.27 -2.83 1.07
C TYR A 162 -20.26 -2.22 0.09
N SER A 163 -21.47 -1.87 0.57
CA SER A 163 -22.54 -1.38 -0.28
C SER A 163 -22.19 -0.08 -1.00
N ALA A 164 -22.18 -0.11 -2.33
CA ALA A 164 -21.99 1.06 -3.16
C ALA A 164 -23.07 2.13 -2.96
N ALA A 165 -24.30 1.71 -2.66
CA ALA A 165 -25.42 2.65 -2.39
C ALA A 165 -25.16 3.48 -1.14
N VAL A 166 -24.61 2.88 -0.09
CA VAL A 166 -24.22 3.60 1.14
C VAL A 166 -23.14 4.61 0.85
N VAL A 167 -22.09 4.24 0.10
CA VAL A 167 -21.00 5.17 -0.26
C VAL A 167 -21.52 6.31 -1.15
N ARG A 168 -22.43 6.03 -2.10
CA ARG A 168 -23.06 7.08 -2.92
C ARG A 168 -23.84 8.08 -2.07
N LEU A 169 -24.60 7.59 -1.08
CA LEU A 169 -25.32 8.47 -0.16
C LEU A 169 -24.37 9.35 0.66
N TRP A 170 -23.30 8.77 1.22
CA TRP A 170 -22.29 9.54 1.95
C TRP A 170 -21.60 10.58 1.07
N ARG A 171 -21.29 10.25 -0.20
CA ARG A 171 -20.70 11.19 -1.16
C ARG A 171 -21.62 12.39 -1.45
N LEU A 172 -22.92 12.18 -1.51
CA LEU A 172 -23.89 13.29 -1.66
C LEU A 172 -23.85 14.24 -0.46
N LEU A 173 -23.67 13.72 0.74
CA LEU A 173 -23.59 14.53 1.98
C LEU A 173 -22.23 15.21 2.15
N ARG A 174 -21.16 14.68 1.55
CA ARG A 174 -19.77 15.16 1.66
C ARG A 174 -19.07 15.22 0.30
N PRO A 175 -19.51 16.07 -0.64
CA PRO A 175 -19.07 16.02 -2.05
C PRO A 175 -17.59 16.39 -2.25
N LYS A 176 -16.95 17.05 -1.28
CA LYS A 176 -15.53 17.44 -1.31
C LYS A 176 -14.61 16.47 -0.55
N HIS A 177 -15.16 15.44 0.06
CA HIS A 177 -14.37 14.46 0.80
C HIS A 177 -13.50 13.60 -0.15
N VAL A 178 -12.21 13.52 0.14
CA VAL A 178 -11.23 12.71 -0.61
C VAL A 178 -10.96 11.44 0.18
N GLY A 179 -12.00 10.62 0.32
CA GLY A 179 -11.93 9.40 1.12
C GLY A 179 -11.60 8.16 0.30
N TYR A 180 -11.13 7.13 1.00
CA TYR A 180 -10.76 5.86 0.41
C TYR A 180 -11.95 5.14 -0.23
N LYS A 181 -13.11 5.12 0.46
CA LYS A 181 -14.35 4.51 -0.08
C LYS A 181 -14.88 5.23 -1.32
N GLU A 182 -14.73 6.55 -1.37
CA GLU A 182 -15.14 7.36 -2.51
C GLU A 182 -14.26 7.09 -3.74
N SER A 183 -12.96 6.89 -3.56
CA SER A 183 -12.06 6.54 -4.68
C SER A 183 -12.30 5.11 -5.17
N MET A 184 -12.62 4.16 -4.29
CA MET A 184 -13.07 2.81 -4.67
C MET A 184 -14.41 2.83 -5.41
N LEU A 185 -15.38 3.61 -4.91
CA LEU A 185 -16.66 3.78 -5.61
C LEU A 185 -16.47 4.33 -7.01
N ARG A 186 -15.51 5.25 -7.19
CA ARG A 186 -15.19 5.79 -8.51
C ARG A 186 -14.56 4.74 -9.41
N ALA A 187 -13.68 3.89 -8.90
CA ALA A 187 -13.17 2.74 -9.66
C ALA A 187 -14.34 1.87 -10.14
N LEU A 188 -15.26 1.50 -9.26
CA LEU A 188 -16.46 0.72 -9.60
C LEU A 188 -17.28 1.40 -10.70
N GLU A 189 -17.53 2.71 -10.61
CA GLU A 189 -18.27 3.48 -11.61
C GLU A 189 -17.57 3.50 -12.97
N LEU A 190 -16.27 3.72 -13.00
CA LEU A 190 -15.45 3.74 -14.22
C LEU A 190 -15.30 2.36 -14.86
N MET A 191 -15.36 1.31 -14.06
CA MET A 191 -15.37 -0.10 -14.52
C MET A 191 -16.74 -0.60 -14.94
N GLY A 192 -17.76 0.25 -15.08
CA GLY A 192 -19.11 -0.12 -15.56
C GLY A 192 -20.15 -0.32 -14.47
N GLY A 193 -19.84 0.09 -13.24
CA GLY A 193 -20.77 0.07 -12.12
C GLY A 193 -20.91 -1.29 -11.43
N GLY A 194 -21.74 -1.32 -10.39
CA GLY A 194 -21.99 -2.50 -9.58
C GLY A 194 -22.72 -2.19 -8.28
N ARG A 195 -22.96 -3.22 -7.49
CA ARG A 195 -23.70 -3.13 -6.21
C ARG A 195 -22.79 -2.92 -5.00
N HIS A 196 -21.53 -3.31 -5.09
CA HIS A 196 -20.55 -3.26 -3.99
C HIS A 196 -19.19 -2.81 -4.49
N ILE A 197 -18.41 -2.24 -3.60
CA ILE A 197 -16.97 -2.10 -3.69
C ILE A 197 -16.31 -3.25 -2.91
N LEU A 198 -15.10 -3.60 -3.26
CA LEU A 198 -14.26 -4.53 -2.51
C LEU A 198 -13.41 -3.71 -1.53
N TYR A 199 -13.95 -3.43 -0.34
CA TYR A 199 -13.23 -2.62 0.64
C TYR A 199 -11.98 -3.35 1.12
N LEU A 200 -10.84 -2.96 0.58
CA LEU A 200 -9.54 -3.54 0.89
C LEU A 200 -9.11 -3.18 2.31
N GLY A 201 -8.66 -4.19 3.05
CA GLY A 201 -8.07 -4.01 4.37
C GLY A 201 -6.62 -3.51 4.29
N HIS A 202 -5.99 -3.32 5.45
CA HIS A 202 -4.53 -3.13 5.54
C HIS A 202 -3.84 -4.49 5.44
N THR A 203 -3.78 -5.01 4.23
CA THR A 203 -3.23 -6.32 3.87
C THR A 203 -2.48 -6.20 2.55
N PRO A 204 -1.50 -7.08 2.27
CA PRO A 204 -0.85 -7.09 0.97
C PRO A 204 -1.82 -7.40 -0.17
N CYS A 205 -1.60 -6.78 -1.33
CA CYS A 205 -2.43 -6.85 -2.51
C CYS A 205 -1.69 -7.57 -3.65
N PRO A 206 -1.94 -8.87 -3.89
CA PRO A 206 -1.37 -9.58 -5.03
C PRO A 206 -1.99 -9.09 -6.35
N MET A 207 -1.15 -8.89 -7.38
CA MET A 207 -1.51 -8.30 -8.66
C MET A 207 -0.78 -8.95 -9.83
N LEU A 208 -1.23 -8.68 -11.05
CA LEU A 208 -0.66 -9.19 -12.30
C LEU A 208 -0.21 -8.04 -13.20
N LYS A 209 1.09 -7.99 -13.55
CA LYS A 209 1.68 -6.94 -14.38
C LYS A 209 1.00 -6.82 -15.74
N SER A 210 0.75 -7.94 -16.41
CA SER A 210 0.10 -7.99 -17.72
C SER A 210 -1.31 -7.38 -17.74
N TRP A 211 -2.02 -7.43 -16.60
CA TRP A 211 -3.32 -6.75 -16.50
C TRP A 211 -3.15 -5.23 -16.61
N PHE A 212 -2.21 -4.67 -15.88
CA PHE A 212 -1.94 -3.22 -15.90
C PHE A 212 -1.44 -2.75 -17.26
N GLU A 213 -0.54 -3.51 -17.89
CA GLU A 213 -0.03 -3.19 -19.23
C GLU A 213 -1.17 -3.11 -20.25
N ARG A 214 -2.01 -4.13 -20.31
CA ARG A 214 -3.19 -4.16 -21.19
C ARG A 214 -4.18 -3.04 -20.84
N TRP A 215 -4.52 -2.90 -19.56
CA TRP A 215 -5.46 -1.89 -19.09
C TRP A 215 -4.98 -0.46 -19.40
N ALA A 216 -3.70 -0.18 -19.25
CA ALA A 216 -3.13 1.13 -19.56
C ALA A 216 -3.17 1.45 -21.07
N GLN A 217 -3.11 0.42 -21.94
CA GLN A 217 -3.27 0.56 -23.39
C GLN A 217 -4.73 0.75 -23.80
N GLU A 218 -5.65 -0.01 -23.21
CA GLU A 218 -7.08 0.02 -23.52
C GLU A 218 -7.79 1.23 -22.91
N ARG A 219 -7.32 1.74 -21.75
CA ARG A 219 -7.95 2.82 -21.00
C ARG A 219 -6.97 3.95 -20.63
N PRO A 220 -6.33 4.57 -21.65
CA PRO A 220 -5.42 5.71 -21.41
C PRO A 220 -6.12 6.89 -20.75
N ASP A 221 -7.43 7.05 -20.94
CA ASP A 221 -8.27 8.04 -20.29
C ASP A 221 -8.30 7.87 -18.74
N MET A 222 -8.35 6.63 -18.28
CA MET A 222 -8.31 6.32 -16.85
C MET A 222 -6.90 6.52 -16.25
N VAL A 223 -5.86 6.13 -16.99
CA VAL A 223 -4.48 6.37 -16.56
C VAL A 223 -4.26 7.87 -16.38
N GLU A 224 -4.55 8.68 -17.40
CA GLU A 224 -4.39 10.13 -17.35
C GLU A 224 -5.20 10.76 -16.20
N ARG A 225 -6.40 10.25 -15.94
CA ARG A 225 -7.26 10.71 -14.84
C ARG A 225 -6.53 10.69 -13.50
N ASN A 226 -5.75 9.63 -13.21
CA ASN A 226 -4.99 9.53 -11.98
C ASN A 226 -3.69 10.33 -12.02
N LEU A 227 -3.02 10.45 -13.17
CA LEU A 227 -1.70 11.07 -13.27
C LEU A 227 -1.72 12.59 -13.18
N LYS A 228 -2.76 13.26 -13.66
CA LYS A 228 -2.81 14.72 -13.79
C LYS A 228 -2.87 15.51 -12.47
N TYR A 229 -3.07 14.84 -11.33
CA TYR A 229 -3.17 15.50 -10.03
C TYR A 229 -1.90 15.28 -9.21
N LYS A 230 -1.21 16.36 -8.87
CA LYS A 230 -0.01 16.34 -8.02
C LYS A 230 -0.30 15.92 -6.58
N PHE A 231 -1.50 16.19 -6.09
CA PHE A 231 -2.05 15.79 -4.78
C PHE A 231 -3.36 15.05 -4.98
N ARG A 232 -3.84 14.35 -3.95
CA ARG A 232 -5.10 13.62 -4.03
C ARG A 232 -6.27 14.50 -4.43
N SER A 233 -7.14 13.93 -5.25
CA SER A 233 -8.33 14.61 -5.81
C SER A 233 -9.55 13.68 -5.77
N THR A 234 -10.73 14.27 -5.56
CA THR A 234 -12.01 13.54 -5.65
C THR A 234 -12.27 12.94 -7.04
N ALA A 235 -11.53 13.35 -8.07
CA ALA A 235 -11.67 12.82 -9.42
C ALA A 235 -10.89 11.53 -9.65
N GLN A 236 -9.98 11.17 -8.77
CA GLN A 236 -9.15 9.96 -8.86
C GLN A 236 -9.86 8.72 -8.32
N PHE A 237 -9.31 7.57 -8.60
CA PHE A 237 -9.85 6.28 -8.19
C PHE A 237 -8.70 5.35 -7.71
N GLU A 238 -9.06 4.32 -6.96
CA GLU A 238 -8.13 3.25 -6.55
C GLU A 238 -7.95 2.26 -7.71
N VAL A 239 -6.73 2.17 -8.23
CA VAL A 239 -6.43 1.24 -9.35
C VAL A 239 -6.48 -0.20 -8.89
N GLN A 240 -6.14 -0.49 -7.64
CA GLN A 240 -6.26 -1.81 -7.02
C GLN A 240 -7.71 -2.31 -7.03
N GLU A 241 -8.66 -1.43 -6.71
CA GLU A 241 -10.08 -1.77 -6.80
C GLU A 241 -10.49 -2.09 -8.24
N ALA A 242 -10.03 -1.30 -9.22
CA ALA A 242 -10.32 -1.56 -10.64
C ALA A 242 -9.79 -2.94 -11.07
N PHE A 243 -8.57 -3.29 -10.65
CA PHE A 243 -7.97 -4.61 -10.90
C PHE A 243 -8.82 -5.74 -10.30
N TYR A 244 -9.16 -5.65 -9.01
CA TYR A 244 -9.90 -6.72 -8.34
C TYR A 244 -11.34 -6.87 -8.85
N LEU A 245 -12.01 -5.78 -9.19
CA LEU A 245 -13.34 -5.82 -9.81
C LEU A 245 -13.30 -6.54 -11.17
N ASP A 246 -12.24 -6.35 -11.94
CA ASP A 246 -12.07 -7.06 -13.22
C ASP A 246 -11.75 -8.55 -12.98
N MET A 247 -10.89 -8.88 -12.02
CA MET A 247 -10.64 -10.27 -11.62
C MET A 247 -11.90 -10.97 -11.11
N GLU A 248 -12.75 -10.28 -10.33
CA GLU A 248 -14.05 -10.82 -9.89
C GLU A 248 -14.95 -11.16 -11.09
N ARG A 249 -15.05 -10.26 -12.07
CA ARG A 249 -15.85 -10.47 -13.29
C ARG A 249 -15.37 -11.62 -14.16
N GLN A 250 -14.06 -11.82 -14.19
CA GLN A 250 -13.43 -12.93 -14.92
C GLN A 250 -13.50 -14.27 -14.17
N GLY A 251 -14.02 -14.31 -12.93
CA GLY A 251 -14.02 -15.51 -12.09
C GLY A 251 -12.62 -15.92 -11.60
N ARG A 252 -11.65 -15.00 -11.65
CA ARG A 252 -10.25 -15.20 -11.27
C ARG A 252 -9.90 -14.61 -9.90
N LEU A 253 -10.89 -14.23 -9.10
CA LEU A 253 -10.72 -13.70 -7.76
C LEU A 253 -11.06 -14.76 -6.71
N THR A 254 -10.24 -14.88 -5.69
CA THR A 254 -10.55 -15.53 -4.42
C THR A 254 -10.71 -14.44 -3.36
N LEU A 255 -11.93 -14.23 -2.88
CA LEU A 255 -12.19 -13.24 -1.84
C LEU A 255 -11.99 -13.86 -0.46
N VAL A 256 -11.12 -13.28 0.34
CA VAL A 256 -10.85 -13.63 1.74
C VAL A 256 -11.18 -12.42 2.61
N SER A 257 -11.82 -12.63 3.75
CA SER A 257 -12.12 -11.54 4.68
C SER A 257 -10.83 -10.93 5.21
N ASP A 258 -10.66 -9.61 5.02
CA ASP A 258 -9.55 -8.85 5.58
C ASP A 258 -9.48 -8.92 7.11
N LEU A 259 -10.66 -9.03 7.77
CA LEU A 259 -10.76 -9.16 9.23
C LEU A 259 -10.29 -10.52 9.74
N GLU A 260 -10.33 -11.56 8.90
CA GLU A 260 -9.81 -12.89 9.23
C GLU A 260 -8.32 -13.03 8.90
N ALA A 261 -7.84 -12.30 7.90
CA ALA A 261 -6.45 -12.39 7.44
C ALA A 261 -5.51 -11.43 8.18
N GLY A 262 -6.00 -10.26 8.56
CA GLY A 262 -5.19 -9.17 9.09
C GLY A 262 -5.63 -8.65 10.45
N LEU A 263 -4.71 -7.97 11.10
CA LEU A 263 -4.88 -7.22 12.34
C LEU A 263 -4.61 -5.75 12.06
N VAL A 264 -5.31 -4.83 12.73
CA VAL A 264 -5.09 -3.39 12.58
C VAL A 264 -4.94 -2.74 13.95
N LEU A 265 -3.83 -2.02 14.12
CA LEU A 265 -3.58 -1.16 15.27
C LEU A 265 -3.67 0.30 14.81
N LYS A 266 -4.58 1.06 15.41
CA LYS A 266 -4.75 2.51 15.20
C LYS A 266 -4.00 3.24 16.31
N SER A 267 -2.71 3.42 16.15
CA SER A 267 -1.81 3.91 17.20
C SER A 267 -2.08 5.34 17.69
N HIS A 268 -2.79 6.16 16.87
CA HIS A 268 -3.22 7.51 17.26
C HIS A 268 -4.36 7.57 18.28
N ARG A 269 -4.90 6.44 18.72
CA ARG A 269 -5.96 6.44 19.75
C ARG A 269 -5.36 6.76 21.13
N PRO A 270 -5.88 7.77 21.83
CA PRO A 270 -5.32 8.25 23.08
C PRO A 270 -5.70 7.33 24.24
N SER A 271 -5.00 6.19 24.38
CA SER A 271 -5.15 5.31 25.53
C SER A 271 -3.98 4.33 25.55
N GLU A 272 -3.10 4.45 26.53
CA GLU A 272 -2.00 3.49 26.74
C GLU A 272 -2.52 2.04 26.84
N ALA A 273 -3.65 1.84 27.52
CA ALA A 273 -4.29 0.53 27.63
C ALA A 273 -4.76 -0.04 26.27
N TYR A 274 -5.02 0.82 25.26
CA TYR A 274 -5.42 0.35 23.93
C TYR A 274 -4.26 -0.36 23.22
N VAL A 275 -3.08 0.25 23.20
CA VAL A 275 -1.90 -0.33 22.54
C VAL A 275 -1.55 -1.66 23.20
N ASP A 276 -1.41 -1.69 24.52
CA ASP A 276 -1.07 -2.91 25.27
C ASP A 276 -2.09 -4.02 25.05
N SER A 277 -3.40 -3.70 25.11
CA SER A 277 -4.45 -4.69 24.88
C SER A 277 -4.42 -5.24 23.45
N LYS A 278 -4.11 -4.39 22.45
CA LYS A 278 -3.98 -4.82 21.05
C LYS A 278 -2.76 -5.68 20.83
N LEU A 279 -1.59 -5.29 21.34
CA LEU A 279 -0.36 -6.08 21.20
C LEU A 279 -0.49 -7.44 21.91
N ALA A 280 -1.13 -7.49 23.07
CA ALA A 280 -1.44 -8.75 23.76
C ALA A 280 -2.39 -9.64 22.93
N ALA A 281 -3.47 -9.07 22.38
CA ALA A 281 -4.39 -9.79 21.51
C ALA A 281 -3.70 -10.29 20.23
N PHE A 282 -2.83 -9.49 19.61
CA PHE A 282 -2.05 -9.89 18.44
C PHE A 282 -1.05 -11.01 18.75
N SER A 283 -0.48 -10.99 19.97
CA SER A 283 0.42 -12.05 20.44
C SER A 283 -0.31 -13.37 20.69
N ALA A 284 -1.53 -13.30 21.20
CA ALA A 284 -2.37 -14.47 21.46
C ALA A 284 -3.01 -15.05 20.17
N ASP A 285 -3.20 -14.23 19.13
CA ASP A 285 -3.72 -14.68 17.85
C ASP A 285 -2.68 -15.57 17.14
N THR A 286 -3.10 -16.74 16.69
CA THR A 286 -2.23 -17.72 15.98
C THR A 286 -2.59 -17.87 14.51
N THR A 287 -3.59 -17.20 14.02
CA THR A 287 -4.17 -17.44 12.69
C THR A 287 -3.87 -16.33 11.70
N ARG A 288 -3.97 -15.07 12.10
CA ARG A 288 -3.78 -13.92 11.22
C ARG A 288 -2.32 -13.73 10.84
N LYS A 289 -2.07 -13.46 9.57
CA LYS A 289 -0.73 -13.41 8.99
C LYS A 289 -0.19 -11.99 8.77
N PHE A 290 -1.07 -10.98 8.79
CA PHE A 290 -0.74 -9.59 8.49
C PHE A 290 -1.07 -8.68 9.67
N VAL A 291 -0.32 -7.59 9.80
CA VAL A 291 -0.63 -6.48 10.71
C VAL A 291 -0.43 -5.14 10.01
N GLY A 292 -1.42 -4.28 10.10
CA GLY A 292 -1.31 -2.87 9.72
C GLY A 292 -1.16 -1.99 10.97
N ILE A 293 -0.13 -1.15 11.00
CA ILE A 293 0.14 -0.21 12.10
C ILE A 293 -0.10 1.21 11.61
N ASN A 294 -1.33 1.70 11.76
CA ASN A 294 -1.69 3.02 11.27
C ASN A 294 -1.23 4.15 12.19
N SER A 295 -0.65 5.19 11.60
CA SER A 295 -0.32 6.45 12.27
C SER A 295 0.61 6.27 13.47
N MET A 296 1.69 5.51 13.31
CA MET A 296 2.71 5.30 14.35
C MET A 296 3.42 6.61 14.71
N ASP A 297 3.44 7.58 13.82
CA ASP A 297 3.92 8.95 14.02
C ASP A 297 3.11 9.74 15.06
N ALA A 298 1.81 9.48 15.13
CA ALA A 298 0.87 10.20 15.99
C ALA A 298 0.69 9.56 17.40
N CYS A 299 1.35 8.44 17.70
CA CYS A 299 1.30 7.83 19.02
C CYS A 299 2.31 8.43 20.01
N SER A 300 2.13 8.17 21.30
CA SER A 300 3.09 8.59 22.32
C SER A 300 4.48 7.96 22.08
N PRO A 301 5.58 8.60 22.52
CA PRO A 301 6.91 7.99 22.44
C PRO A 301 7.00 6.62 23.13
N GLU A 302 6.27 6.44 24.23
CA GLU A 302 6.20 5.20 25.00
C GLU A 302 5.49 4.10 24.21
N ASP A 303 4.34 4.40 23.61
CA ASP A 303 3.60 3.46 22.76
C ASP A 303 4.42 3.09 21.52
N ARG A 304 5.10 4.06 20.92
CA ARG A 304 5.99 3.81 19.79
C ARG A 304 7.09 2.81 20.15
N LYS A 305 7.72 2.96 21.31
CA LYS A 305 8.72 2.00 21.82
C LYS A 305 8.14 0.61 22.01
N ARG A 306 6.92 0.51 22.58
CA ARG A 306 6.24 -0.78 22.80
C ARG A 306 5.92 -1.47 21.47
N ILE A 307 5.39 -0.72 20.50
CA ILE A 307 5.09 -1.23 19.15
C ILE A 307 6.37 -1.68 18.47
N ALA A 308 7.43 -0.85 18.51
CA ALA A 308 8.72 -1.18 17.93
C ALA A 308 9.31 -2.47 18.53
N ALA A 309 9.36 -2.57 19.85
CA ALA A 309 9.85 -3.77 20.54
C ALA A 309 9.03 -5.02 20.19
N TRP A 310 7.70 -4.87 20.04
CA TRP A 310 6.82 -5.96 19.63
C TRP A 310 7.08 -6.42 18.19
N LEU A 311 7.37 -5.49 17.29
CA LEU A 311 7.75 -5.79 15.90
C LEU A 311 9.15 -6.40 15.81
N ASP A 312 10.14 -5.80 16.52
CA ASP A 312 11.52 -6.29 16.55
C ASP A 312 11.58 -7.76 16.96
N ALA A 313 10.90 -8.12 18.06
CA ALA A 313 10.83 -9.50 18.56
C ALA A 313 10.19 -10.50 17.58
N ARG A 314 9.45 -10.04 16.58
CA ARG A 314 8.84 -10.91 15.57
C ARG A 314 9.64 -11.01 14.29
N VAL A 315 10.31 -9.94 13.96
CA VAL A 315 10.91 -9.79 12.64
C VAL A 315 12.41 -10.10 12.68
N PHE A 316 13.08 -9.84 13.82
CA PHE A 316 14.53 -9.99 13.94
C PHE A 316 14.95 -11.15 14.89
N ASP A 317 14.14 -11.52 15.87
CA ASP A 317 14.38 -12.67 16.78
C ASP A 317 13.84 -13.99 16.19
#